data_3041982a825b99d07fac6f57579c13b7
#
_entry.id   3041982a825b99d07fac6f57579c13b7
#
_cell.length_a   1.000
_cell.length_b   1.000
_cell.length_c   1.000
_cell.angle_alpha   90.00
_cell.angle_beta   90.00
_cell.angle_gamma   90.00
#
_symmetry.space_group_name_H-M   'P 1'
#
loop_
_entity.id
_entity.type
_entity.pdbx_description
1 polymer ?
#
loop_
_entity_poly.entity_id
_entity_poly.type
_entity_poly.pdbx_seq_one_letter_code
_entity_poly.pdbx_strand_id
1 'polypeptide(L)'
;MAVTASTVNTTDTLETLRVQYNNLNSDVVTIDNTVSGGGTSVAADNISTGDAAVSIATSSGNITIDAQASDADILFKGTDDASDITALQLDMSDAGKAIFNGAISATTITLSADGGVIVPDDGNIGSASSTAAMQISSGGI
;
A
#
# COMPACT_ATOMS: atom_id res chain seq x y z
N MET A 1 9.79 -17.74 -16.03
CA MET A 1 10.81 -17.74 -17.10
C MET A 1 11.77 -18.89 -16.83
N ALA A 2 12.13 -19.69 -17.84
CA ALA A 2 13.09 -20.77 -17.67
C ALA A 2 14.50 -20.25 -18.01
N VAL A 3 15.46 -20.49 -17.13
CA VAL A 3 16.86 -20.20 -17.40
C VAL A 3 17.36 -21.20 -18.46
N THR A 4 17.92 -20.71 -19.56
CA THR A 4 18.37 -21.54 -20.70
C THR A 4 19.84 -21.89 -20.63
N ALA A 5 20.59 -21.30 -19.72
CA ALA A 5 22.00 -21.61 -19.48
C ALA A 5 22.15 -23.05 -18.94
N SER A 6 23.04 -23.82 -19.54
CA SER A 6 23.35 -25.20 -19.13
C SER A 6 24.70 -25.29 -18.43
N THR A 7 24.92 -26.38 -17.71
CA THR A 7 26.22 -26.64 -17.04
C THR A 7 27.34 -26.81 -18.08
N VAL A 8 28.46 -26.10 -17.82
CA VAL A 8 29.69 -26.25 -18.63
C VAL A 8 30.45 -27.50 -18.15
N ASN A 9 30.78 -28.38 -19.07
CA ASN A 9 31.55 -29.60 -18.81
C ASN A 9 32.95 -29.50 -19.41
N THR A 10 33.90 -30.24 -18.88
CA THR A 10 35.30 -30.28 -19.38
C THR A 10 35.44 -30.86 -20.77
N THR A 11 34.41 -31.54 -21.24
CA THR A 11 34.33 -32.15 -22.59
C THR A 11 33.62 -31.27 -23.62
N ASP A 12 33.15 -30.10 -23.22
CA ASP A 12 32.44 -29.21 -24.14
C ASP A 12 33.37 -28.62 -25.20
N THR A 13 32.89 -28.54 -26.43
CA THR A 13 33.61 -27.87 -27.51
C THR A 13 33.56 -26.37 -27.38
N LEU A 14 34.46 -25.66 -28.05
CA LEU A 14 34.44 -24.18 -28.08
C LEU A 14 33.11 -23.64 -28.61
N GLU A 15 32.47 -24.33 -29.56
CA GLU A 15 31.18 -23.93 -30.10
C GLU A 15 30.07 -24.11 -29.06
N THR A 16 30.08 -25.21 -28.34
CA THR A 16 29.15 -25.44 -27.22
C THR A 16 29.32 -24.35 -26.14
N LEU A 17 30.54 -24.02 -25.78
CA LEU A 17 30.82 -22.93 -24.79
C LEU A 17 30.34 -21.58 -25.30
N ARG A 18 30.53 -21.28 -26.58
CA ARG A 18 30.03 -20.06 -27.20
C ARG A 18 28.51 -19.96 -27.11
N VAL A 19 27.79 -21.05 -27.42
CA VAL A 19 26.33 -21.09 -27.33
C VAL A 19 25.87 -20.92 -25.88
N GLN A 20 26.49 -21.62 -24.93
CA GLN A 20 26.18 -21.49 -23.50
C GLN A 20 26.39 -20.07 -22.98
N TYR A 21 27.50 -19.42 -23.38
CA TYR A 21 27.77 -18.02 -23.03
C TYR A 21 26.72 -17.06 -23.60
N ASN A 22 26.34 -17.24 -24.87
CA ASN A 22 25.32 -16.38 -25.48
C ASN A 22 23.95 -16.57 -24.82
N ASN A 23 23.60 -17.81 -24.45
CA ASN A 23 22.36 -18.07 -23.70
C ASN A 23 22.39 -17.42 -22.33
N LEU A 24 23.49 -17.53 -21.57
CA LEU A 24 23.64 -16.89 -20.29
C LEU A 24 23.54 -15.35 -20.40
N ASN A 25 24.19 -14.77 -21.41
CA ASN A 25 24.11 -13.33 -21.65
C ASN A 25 22.67 -12.90 -21.97
N SER A 26 21.94 -13.67 -22.77
CA SER A 26 20.53 -13.42 -23.06
C SER A 26 19.65 -13.52 -21.80
N ASP A 27 19.88 -14.53 -20.97
CA ASP A 27 19.16 -14.71 -19.70
C ASP A 27 19.42 -13.54 -18.74
N VAL A 28 20.69 -13.09 -18.62
CA VAL A 28 21.07 -11.95 -17.78
C VAL A 28 20.43 -10.65 -18.26
N VAL A 29 20.45 -10.38 -19.58
CA VAL A 29 19.80 -9.18 -20.16
C VAL A 29 18.30 -9.22 -19.90
N THR A 30 17.68 -10.39 -19.98
CA THR A 30 16.24 -10.54 -19.73
C THR A 30 15.90 -10.32 -18.25
N ILE A 31 16.72 -10.85 -17.34
CA ILE A 31 16.57 -10.61 -15.89
C ILE A 31 16.75 -9.11 -15.58
N ASP A 32 17.79 -8.47 -16.13
CA ASP A 32 18.04 -7.05 -15.94
C ASP A 32 16.87 -6.19 -16.41
N ASN A 33 16.34 -6.46 -17.61
CA ASN A 33 15.15 -5.77 -18.13
C ASN A 33 13.91 -6.01 -17.26
N THR A 34 13.79 -7.16 -16.61
CA THR A 34 12.67 -7.47 -15.72
C THR A 34 12.79 -6.71 -14.38
N VAL A 35 13.99 -6.66 -13.82
CA VAL A 35 14.25 -6.03 -12.51
C VAL A 35 14.41 -4.51 -12.64
N SER A 36 15.06 -4.04 -13.72
CA SER A 36 15.34 -2.60 -13.93
C SER A 36 14.16 -1.81 -14.55
N GLY A 37 12.97 -2.38 -14.59
CA GLY A 37 11.76 -1.65 -14.99
C GLY A 37 11.40 -1.74 -16.48
N GLY A 38 11.97 -2.70 -17.21
CA GLY A 38 11.71 -2.93 -18.62
C GLY A 38 10.47 -3.78 -18.95
N GLY A 39 9.47 -3.87 -18.10
CA GLY A 39 8.15 -4.26 -18.57
C GLY A 39 7.55 -5.61 -18.15
N THR A 40 7.96 -6.24 -17.08
CA THR A 40 7.10 -7.24 -16.42
C THR A 40 6.83 -6.79 -15.00
N SER A 41 5.58 -6.43 -14.70
CA SER A 41 5.15 -6.14 -13.34
C SER A 41 5.32 -7.40 -12.48
N VAL A 42 5.99 -7.26 -11.34
CA VAL A 42 5.95 -8.27 -10.29
C VAL A 42 4.61 -8.11 -9.57
N ALA A 43 3.85 -9.18 -9.46
CA ALA A 43 2.62 -9.15 -8.67
C ALA A 43 2.96 -8.83 -7.20
N ALA A 44 2.21 -7.92 -6.59
CA ALA A 44 2.51 -7.46 -5.24
C ALA A 44 2.39 -8.56 -4.17
N ASP A 45 1.60 -9.61 -4.44
CA ASP A 45 1.46 -10.80 -3.60
C ASP A 45 2.71 -11.69 -3.59
N ASN A 46 3.65 -11.46 -4.53
CA ASN A 46 4.95 -12.14 -4.57
C ASN A 46 6.07 -11.39 -3.84
N ILE A 47 5.77 -10.24 -3.23
CA ILE A 47 6.72 -9.46 -2.44
C ILE A 47 6.66 -9.95 -0.99
N SER A 48 7.72 -10.56 -0.51
CA SER A 48 7.83 -11.01 0.88
C SER A 48 8.15 -9.85 1.83
N THR A 49 7.99 -10.07 3.13
CA THR A 49 8.35 -9.11 4.16
C THR A 49 9.83 -8.74 4.08
N GLY A 50 10.13 -7.47 3.99
CA GLY A 50 11.49 -6.94 4.07
C GLY A 50 11.95 -6.76 5.52
N ASP A 51 13.26 -6.57 5.70
CA ASP A 51 13.93 -6.33 6.99
C ASP A 51 14.35 -4.86 7.19
N ALA A 52 13.97 -3.98 6.27
CA ALA A 52 14.29 -2.56 6.27
C ALA A 52 13.09 -1.71 5.88
N ALA A 53 13.22 -0.39 6.03
CA ALA A 53 12.19 0.56 5.64
C ALA A 53 11.89 0.48 4.13
N VAL A 54 10.62 0.47 3.78
CA VAL A 54 10.13 0.51 2.39
C VAL A 54 9.62 1.91 2.09
N SER A 55 10.07 2.48 0.97
CA SER A 55 9.57 3.75 0.45
C SER A 55 8.90 3.52 -0.91
N ILE A 56 7.65 3.97 -1.04
CA ILE A 56 6.94 4.01 -2.31
C ILE A 56 6.84 5.48 -2.71
N ALA A 57 7.62 5.87 -3.73
CA ALA A 57 7.68 7.26 -4.19
C ALA A 57 7.64 7.34 -5.70
N THR A 58 7.08 8.42 -6.23
CA THR A 58 7.12 8.77 -7.64
C THR A 58 7.68 10.17 -7.82
N SER A 59 8.45 10.39 -8.87
CA SER A 59 8.95 11.73 -9.22
C SER A 59 7.92 12.54 -10.03
N SER A 60 6.89 11.88 -10.56
CA SER A 60 5.81 12.50 -11.34
C SER A 60 4.60 11.59 -11.37
N GLY A 61 3.41 12.19 -11.33
CA GLY A 61 2.14 11.48 -11.31
C GLY A 61 1.71 11.00 -9.91
N ASN A 62 0.64 10.24 -9.87
CA ASN A 62 0.02 9.78 -8.64
C ASN A 62 0.52 8.38 -8.23
N ILE A 63 0.45 8.08 -6.95
CA ILE A 63 0.47 6.72 -6.43
C ILE A 63 -0.98 6.30 -6.27
N THR A 64 -1.38 5.24 -6.96
CA THR A 64 -2.73 4.68 -6.87
C THR A 64 -2.66 3.35 -6.13
N ILE A 65 -3.47 3.21 -5.09
CA ILE A 65 -3.71 1.97 -4.37
C ILE A 65 -5.16 1.59 -4.64
N ASP A 66 -5.39 0.45 -5.29
CA ASP A 66 -6.70 0.06 -5.81
C ASP A 66 -7.00 -1.40 -5.42
N ALA A 67 -8.04 -1.59 -4.62
CA ALA A 67 -8.59 -2.90 -4.27
C ALA A 67 -9.73 -3.22 -5.27
N GLN A 68 -9.41 -3.93 -6.36
CA GLN A 68 -10.33 -4.15 -7.48
C GLN A 68 -11.41 -5.22 -7.21
N ALA A 69 -11.23 -6.07 -6.21
CA ALA A 69 -12.26 -7.06 -5.88
C ALA A 69 -13.47 -6.35 -5.24
N SER A 70 -14.69 -6.84 -5.57
CA SER A 70 -15.92 -6.28 -4.99
C SER A 70 -15.86 -6.37 -3.46
N ASP A 71 -16.21 -5.27 -2.81
CA ASP A 71 -16.26 -5.14 -1.36
C ASP A 71 -14.92 -5.38 -0.62
N ALA A 72 -13.80 -5.40 -1.35
CA ALA A 72 -12.47 -5.50 -0.75
C ALA A 72 -11.96 -4.13 -0.31
N ASP A 73 -11.51 -4.02 0.92
CA ASP A 73 -11.10 -2.78 1.56
C ASP A 73 -9.61 -2.48 1.40
N ILE A 74 -9.25 -1.21 1.59
CA ILE A 74 -7.85 -0.80 1.77
C ILE A 74 -7.58 -0.62 3.25
N LEU A 75 -6.63 -1.39 3.79
CA LEU A 75 -6.30 -1.43 5.22
C LEU A 75 -4.89 -0.91 5.46
N PHE A 76 -4.76 0.09 6.34
CA PHE A 76 -3.49 0.55 6.88
C PHE A 76 -3.32 -0.04 8.27
N LYS A 77 -2.37 -0.97 8.39
CA LYS A 77 -2.13 -1.76 9.60
C LYS A 77 -0.75 -1.50 10.18
N GLY A 78 -0.64 -1.69 11.45
CA GLY A 78 0.62 -1.69 12.20
C GLY A 78 0.51 -2.62 13.40
N THR A 79 1.63 -2.82 14.10
CA THR A 79 1.67 -3.61 15.34
C THR A 79 2.00 -2.68 16.50
N ASP A 80 1.22 -2.76 17.57
CA ASP A 80 1.46 -2.08 18.84
C ASP A 80 1.69 -3.16 19.91
N ASP A 81 2.89 -3.15 20.50
CA ASP A 81 3.42 -4.21 21.34
C ASP A 81 3.42 -5.57 20.60
N ALA A 82 2.45 -6.41 20.80
CA ALA A 82 2.31 -7.71 20.12
C ALA A 82 0.95 -7.86 19.44
N SER A 83 0.20 -6.77 19.28
CA SER A 83 -1.15 -6.77 18.72
C SER A 83 -1.20 -6.06 17.37
N ASP A 84 -1.78 -6.71 16.37
CA ASP A 84 -2.05 -6.10 15.08
C ASP A 84 -3.19 -5.09 15.20
N ILE A 85 -2.93 -3.87 14.75
CA ILE A 85 -3.88 -2.75 14.76
C ILE A 85 -4.19 -2.36 13.30
N THR A 86 -5.47 -2.26 12.95
CA THR A 86 -5.90 -1.54 11.75
C THR A 86 -6.12 -0.08 12.14
N ALA A 87 -5.22 0.80 11.74
CA ALA A 87 -5.28 2.22 12.09
C ALA A 87 -6.29 2.99 11.25
N LEU A 88 -6.39 2.64 9.96
CA LEU A 88 -7.34 3.23 9.01
C LEU A 88 -7.84 2.13 8.07
N GLN A 89 -9.14 2.11 7.85
CA GLN A 89 -9.81 1.30 6.83
C GLN A 89 -10.55 2.22 5.87
N LEU A 90 -10.42 1.98 4.57
CA LEU A 90 -11.30 2.53 3.55
C LEU A 90 -12.26 1.41 3.15
N ASP A 91 -13.50 1.51 3.61
CA ASP A 91 -14.55 0.50 3.44
C ASP A 91 -15.22 0.69 2.08
N MET A 92 -14.89 -0.17 1.11
CA MET A 92 -15.42 -0.06 -0.25
C MET A 92 -16.86 -0.57 -0.34
N SER A 93 -17.31 -1.41 0.57
CA SER A 93 -18.72 -1.83 0.66
C SER A 93 -19.64 -0.70 1.11
N ASP A 94 -19.09 0.33 1.79
CA ASP A 94 -19.83 1.53 2.25
C ASP A 94 -19.31 2.80 1.53
N ALA A 95 -19.23 2.72 0.19
CA ALA A 95 -18.86 3.82 -0.70
C ALA A 95 -17.52 4.51 -0.40
N GLY A 96 -16.55 3.77 0.11
CA GLY A 96 -15.21 4.29 0.44
C GLY A 96 -15.16 5.07 1.75
N LYS A 97 -16.05 4.75 2.68
CA LYS A 97 -16.05 5.33 4.02
C LYS A 97 -14.72 5.12 4.74
N ALA A 98 -14.17 6.19 5.28
CA ALA A 98 -12.95 6.13 6.07
C ALA A 98 -13.27 5.89 7.55
N ILE A 99 -12.71 4.83 8.12
CA ILE A 99 -12.86 4.43 9.52
C ILE A 99 -11.49 4.54 10.20
N PHE A 100 -11.38 5.45 11.17
CA PHE A 100 -10.19 5.63 11.99
C PHE A 100 -10.35 4.91 13.32
N ASN A 101 -9.38 4.09 13.70
CA ASN A 101 -9.41 3.38 14.98
C ASN A 101 -9.11 4.29 16.18
N GLY A 102 -8.44 5.40 15.95
CA GLY A 102 -8.05 6.37 16.98
C GLY A 102 -8.47 7.79 16.63
N ALA A 103 -8.01 8.75 17.42
CA ALA A 103 -8.27 10.16 17.21
C ALA A 103 -7.66 10.67 15.89
N ILE A 104 -8.34 11.60 15.23
CA ILE A 104 -7.82 12.34 14.10
C ILE A 104 -7.16 13.63 14.59
N SER A 105 -5.84 13.78 14.35
CA SER A 105 -5.12 15.03 14.61
C SER A 105 -4.89 15.75 13.29
N ALA A 106 -5.50 16.90 13.11
CA ALA A 106 -5.41 17.71 11.90
C ALA A 106 -5.38 19.19 12.25
N THR A 107 -4.69 20.00 11.44
CA THR A 107 -4.70 21.46 11.58
C THR A 107 -6.09 22.02 11.28
N THR A 108 -6.80 21.44 10.30
CA THR A 108 -8.15 21.85 9.91
C THR A 108 -8.90 20.64 9.37
N ILE A 109 -10.16 20.50 9.74
CA ILE A 109 -11.11 19.56 9.12
C ILE A 109 -12.17 20.39 8.40
N THR A 110 -12.21 20.29 7.08
CA THR A 110 -13.23 20.95 6.25
C THR A 110 -14.24 19.92 5.78
N LEU A 111 -15.51 20.13 6.10
CA LEU A 111 -16.62 19.35 5.57
C LEU A 111 -17.20 20.09 4.38
N SER A 112 -17.23 19.44 3.23
CA SER A 112 -17.76 20.02 1.99
C SER A 112 -19.14 19.46 1.68
N ALA A 113 -19.92 20.24 0.94
CA ALA A 113 -21.31 19.95 0.57
C ALA A 113 -22.26 19.81 1.78
N ASP A 114 -23.31 19.02 1.64
CA ASP A 114 -24.36 18.86 2.66
C ASP A 114 -23.97 17.91 3.81
N GLY A 115 -22.65 17.61 3.94
CA GLY A 115 -22.14 16.79 5.05
C GLY A 115 -22.12 17.58 6.36
N GLY A 116 -22.58 16.95 7.43
CA GLY A 116 -22.55 17.51 8.78
C GLY A 116 -21.57 16.77 9.69
N VAL A 117 -21.29 17.34 10.84
CA VAL A 117 -20.67 16.64 11.96
C VAL A 117 -21.79 16.01 12.78
N ILE A 118 -21.83 14.69 12.84
CA ILE A 118 -22.71 13.97 13.75
C ILE A 118 -21.89 13.67 15.01
N VAL A 119 -22.29 14.26 16.11
CA VAL A 119 -21.74 13.98 17.44
C VAL A 119 -22.72 13.07 18.15
N PRO A 120 -22.29 11.91 18.67
CA PRO A 120 -23.19 11.03 19.41
C PRO A 120 -23.87 11.74 20.57
N ASP A 121 -25.00 11.22 21.05
CA ASP A 121 -25.63 11.68 22.26
C ASP A 121 -24.61 11.70 23.42
N ASP A 122 -24.62 12.75 24.22
CA ASP A 122 -23.63 13.04 25.26
C ASP A 122 -22.20 13.34 24.76
N GLY A 123 -22.00 13.43 23.42
CA GLY A 123 -20.73 13.86 22.83
C GLY A 123 -20.51 15.37 22.99
N ASN A 124 -19.23 15.77 23.06
CA ASN A 124 -18.82 17.15 23.26
C ASN A 124 -18.06 17.71 22.05
N ILE A 125 -18.32 18.95 21.71
CA ILE A 125 -17.46 19.77 20.86
C ILE A 125 -16.76 20.78 21.78
N GLY A 126 -15.42 20.68 21.87
CA GLY A 126 -14.68 21.51 22.81
C GLY A 126 -13.24 21.77 22.41
N SER A 127 -12.49 22.41 23.29
CA SER A 127 -11.04 22.63 23.18
C SER A 127 -10.32 21.84 24.27
N ALA A 128 -8.97 21.76 24.18
CA ALA A 128 -8.16 21.08 25.19
C ALA A 128 -8.37 21.67 26.64
N SER A 129 -8.71 22.95 26.73
CA SER A 129 -9.00 23.64 28.00
C SER A 129 -10.50 23.69 28.37
N SER A 130 -11.37 23.36 27.39
CA SER A 130 -12.82 23.33 27.60
C SER A 130 -13.40 22.23 26.68
N THR A 131 -13.64 21.07 27.23
CA THR A 131 -14.15 19.91 26.49
C THR A 131 -15.59 20.06 26.04
N ALA A 132 -16.32 21.04 26.53
CA ALA A 132 -17.70 21.36 26.21
C ALA A 132 -17.87 22.83 25.77
N ALA A 133 -17.13 23.24 24.69
CA ALA A 133 -17.27 24.60 24.14
C ALA A 133 -18.60 24.78 23.40
N MET A 134 -19.15 23.71 22.84
CA MET A 134 -20.51 23.66 22.30
C MET A 134 -21.16 22.34 22.71
N GLN A 135 -22.33 22.41 23.32
CA GLN A 135 -23.16 21.24 23.59
C GLN A 135 -24.35 21.24 22.63
N ILE A 136 -24.50 20.16 21.88
CA ILE A 136 -25.65 19.96 21.02
C ILE A 136 -26.71 19.24 21.87
N SER A 137 -27.78 19.92 22.18
CA SER A 137 -28.88 19.32 22.92
C SER A 137 -29.74 18.47 22.00
N SER A 138 -30.39 17.45 22.54
CA SER A 138 -31.31 16.55 21.78
C SER A 138 -32.51 17.28 21.16
N GLY A 139 -32.74 18.53 21.50
CA GLY A 139 -33.82 19.36 20.95
C GLY A 139 -33.41 20.29 19.81
N GLY A 140 -32.18 20.20 19.32
CA GLY A 140 -31.65 21.14 18.34
C GLY A 140 -31.39 22.55 18.92
N ILE A 141 -30.91 23.44 18.08
CA ILE A 141 -30.70 24.86 18.39
C ILE A 141 -31.98 25.61 18.02
#